data_a5d4767ed30b52739505e262993a1fd8
#
_entry.id   a5d4767ed30b52739505e262993a1fd8
#
_cell.length_a   1.000
_cell.length_b   1.000
_cell.length_c   1.000
_cell.angle_alpha   90.00
_cell.angle_beta   90.00
_cell.angle_gamma   90.00
#
_symmetry.space_group_name_H-M   'P 1'
#
loop_
_entity.id
_entity.type
_entity.pdbx_description
1 polymer ?
#
loop_
_entity_poly.entity_id
_entity_poly.type
_entity_poly.pdbx_seq_one_letter_code
_entity_poly.pdbx_strand_id
1 'polypeptide(L)' 'MKRKFRIEYTVSLDIEVEGRCIKDAKGEWLKNNIPNDRITKVTEIEPYGNIDVTNEFIG' A
#
# COMPACT_ATOMS: atom_id res chain seq x y z
N MET A 1 -4.99 -0.13 -16.26
CA MET A 1 -5.97 -0.34 -15.20
C MET A 1 -5.39 0.09 -13.87
N LYS A 2 -6.13 0.87 -13.10
CA LYS A 2 -5.66 1.29 -11.79
C LYS A 2 -5.92 0.21 -10.75
N ARG A 3 -4.97 0.03 -9.86
CA ARG A 3 -5.07 -0.89 -8.74
C ARG A 3 -5.13 -0.05 -7.46
N LYS A 4 -5.88 -0.52 -6.50
CA LYS A 4 -6.01 0.18 -5.21
C LYS A 4 -5.41 -0.68 -4.12
N PHE A 5 -4.65 -0.04 -3.23
CA PHE A 5 -3.95 -0.72 -2.14
C PHE A 5 -4.32 -0.06 -0.83
N ARG A 6 -4.57 -0.89 0.18
CA ARG A 6 -4.72 -0.40 1.54
C ARG A 6 -3.41 -0.65 2.28
N ILE A 7 -2.83 0.42 2.80
CA ILE A 7 -1.59 0.34 3.54
C ILE A 7 -1.92 0.58 5.01
N GLU A 8 -1.83 -0.48 5.80
CA GLU A 8 -2.03 -0.39 7.24
C GLU A 8 -0.68 -0.10 7.89
N TYR A 9 -0.65 0.91 8.73
CA TYR A 9 0.60 1.33 9.37
C TYR A 9 0.33 1.71 10.83
N THR A 10 1.36 1.63 11.65
CA THR A 10 1.27 1.71 13.10
C THR A 10 0.19 0.76 13.60
N VAL A 11 -0.46 1.01 14.72
CA VAL A 11 -1.32 0.00 15.33
C VAL A 11 -2.71 -0.04 14.73
N SER A 12 -3.25 1.09 14.28
CA SER A 12 -4.65 1.12 13.88
C SER A 12 -4.98 2.11 12.75
N LEU A 13 -3.96 2.59 12.04
CA LEU A 13 -4.18 3.55 10.97
C LEU A 13 -4.04 2.88 9.62
N ASP A 14 -4.75 3.40 8.62
CA ASP A 14 -4.60 2.92 7.24
C ASP A 14 -4.79 4.06 6.26
N ILE A 15 -4.22 3.89 5.07
CA ILE A 15 -4.34 4.82 3.97
C ILE A 15 -4.56 3.99 2.71
N GLU A 16 -5.45 4.45 1.82
CA GLU A 16 -5.62 3.82 0.52
C GLU A 16 -4.91 4.65 -0.53
N VAL A 17 -4.14 3.97 -1.38
CA VAL A 17 -3.44 4.61 -2.49
C VAL A 17 -3.79 3.88 -3.77
N GLU A 18 -3.69 4.58 -4.91
CA GLU A 18 -3.95 4.01 -6.22
C GLU A 18 -2.70 4.10 -7.08
N GLY A 19 -2.55 3.13 -7.99
CA GLY A 19 -1.47 3.13 -8.94
C GLY A 19 -1.67 2.02 -9.94
N ARG A 20 -0.92 2.06 -11.04
CA ARG A 20 -0.98 1.03 -12.06
C ARG A 20 -0.23 -0.22 -11.62
N CYS A 21 0.69 -0.07 -10.70
CA CYS A 21 1.49 -1.16 -10.18
C CYS A 21 1.98 -0.79 -8.79
N ILE A 22 2.67 -1.71 -8.15
CA ILE A 22 3.17 -1.48 -6.80
C ILE A 22 4.13 -0.28 -6.75
N LYS A 23 4.95 -0.11 -7.78
CA LYS A 23 5.89 1.01 -7.82
C LYS A 23 5.17 2.35 -7.80
N ASP A 24 4.08 2.48 -8.57
CA ASP A 24 3.27 3.69 -8.55
C ASP A 24 2.65 3.93 -7.19
N ALA A 25 2.12 2.87 -6.59
CA ALA A 25 1.50 2.96 -5.27
C ALA A 25 2.50 3.38 -4.20
N LYS A 26 3.74 2.90 -4.30
CA LYS A 26 4.79 3.31 -3.37
C LYS A 26 5.08 4.80 -3.50
N GLY A 27 5.07 5.32 -4.72
CA GLY A 27 5.25 6.75 -4.93
C GLY A 27 4.17 7.57 -4.25
N GLU A 28 2.92 7.11 -4.35
CA GLU A 28 1.82 7.79 -3.66
C GLU A 28 1.95 7.70 -2.14
N TRP A 29 2.37 6.54 -1.64
CA TRP A 29 2.61 6.35 -0.21
C TRP A 29 3.68 7.31 0.32
N LEU A 30 4.76 7.48 -0.43
CA LEU A 30 5.86 8.32 0.02
C LEU A 30 5.48 9.78 0.21
N LYS A 31 4.42 10.24 -0.45
CA LYS A 31 3.92 11.61 -0.29
C LYS A 31 3.39 11.89 1.11
N ASN A 32 3.11 10.87 1.89
CA ASN A 32 2.60 11.03 3.24
C ASN A 32 3.69 11.27 4.28
N ASN A 33 4.96 11.14 3.91
CA ASN A 33 6.09 11.36 4.81
C ASN A 33 6.08 10.44 6.02
N ILE A 34 5.62 9.20 5.84
CA ILE A 34 5.58 8.20 6.90
C ILE A 34 6.66 7.16 6.60
N PRO A 35 7.53 6.82 7.57
CA PRO A 35 8.59 5.83 7.33
C PRO A 35 8.01 4.47 6.96
N ASN A 36 8.66 3.79 6.00
CA ASN A 36 8.21 2.47 5.56
C ASN A 36 8.22 1.43 6.67
N ASP A 37 9.09 1.59 7.67
CA ASP A 37 9.15 0.64 8.77
C ASP A 37 7.93 0.70 9.69
N ARG A 38 7.06 1.69 9.51
CA ARG A 38 5.80 1.77 10.22
C ARG A 38 4.70 0.93 9.57
N ILE A 39 4.91 0.47 8.34
CA ILE A 39 3.91 -0.33 7.63
C ILE A 39 3.79 -1.70 8.29
N THR A 40 2.56 -2.10 8.60
CA THR A 40 2.30 -3.42 9.19
C THR A 40 1.74 -4.39 8.17
N LYS A 41 0.98 -3.90 7.18
CA LYS A 41 0.40 -4.77 6.17
C LYS A 41 0.02 -3.94 4.95
N VAL A 42 0.18 -4.52 3.76
CA VAL A 42 -0.30 -3.93 2.52
C VAL A 42 -1.18 -4.95 1.80
N THR A 43 -2.40 -4.52 1.46
CA THR A 43 -3.38 -5.38 0.80
C THR A 43 -3.80 -4.71 -0.50
N GLU A 44 -3.73 -5.43 -1.60
CA GLU A 44 -4.29 -4.96 -2.85
C GLU A 44 -5.79 -5.26 -2.84
N ILE A 45 -6.62 -4.21 -2.89
CA ILE A 45 -8.06 -4.37 -2.74
C ILE A 45 -8.81 -4.28 -4.06
N GLU A 46 -8.23 -3.71 -5.09
CA GLU A 46 -8.82 -3.65 -6.44
C GLU A 46 -7.74 -3.91 -7.47
N PRO A 47 -8.04 -4.57 -8.57
CA PRO A 47 -9.36 -5.08 -8.98
C PRO A 47 -9.71 -6.45 -8.41
N TYR A 48 -8.74 -7.21 -7.91
CA TYR A 48 -8.96 -8.61 -7.57
C TYR A 48 -9.37 -8.83 -6.12
N GLY A 49 -9.16 -7.84 -5.26
CA GLY A 49 -9.60 -7.89 -3.87
C GLY A 49 -8.73 -8.70 -2.93
N ASN A 50 -8.32 -8.08 -1.84
CA ASN A 50 -7.74 -8.72 -0.65
C ASN A 50 -6.54 -9.64 -0.93
N ILE A 51 -5.62 -9.18 -1.77
CA ILE A 51 -4.37 -9.89 -2.01
C ILE A 51 -3.28 -9.26 -1.15
N ASP A 52 -2.63 -10.08 -0.32
CA ASP A 52 -1.53 -9.60 0.53
C ASP A 52 -0.30 -9.36 -0.33
N VAL A 53 0.13 -8.11 -0.43
CA VAL A 53 1.31 -7.71 -1.19
C VAL A 53 2.34 -7.03 -0.31
N THR A 54 2.31 -7.29 0.99
CA THR A 54 3.18 -6.62 1.94
C THR A 54 4.66 -6.74 1.55
N ASN A 55 5.10 -7.94 1.24
CA ASN A 55 6.52 -8.16 0.93
C ASN A 55 6.93 -7.45 -0.36
N GLU A 56 6.08 -7.49 -1.37
CA GLU A 56 6.36 -6.81 -2.63
C GLU A 56 6.39 -5.30 -2.46
N PHE A 57 5.56 -4.78 -1.58
CA PHE A 57 5.47 -3.34 -1.35
C PHE A 57 6.68 -2.83 -0.57
N ILE A 58 7.09 -3.55 0.46
CA ILE A 58 8.19 -3.13 1.34
C ILE A 58 9.55 -3.48 0.72
N GLY A 59 9.62 -4.63 0.08
CA GLY A 59 10.86 -5.23 -0.41
C GLY A 59 11.61 -4.50 -1.51
#